data_e115cd57db7bb598309d24ebf007a6cb
#
_entry.id   e115cd57db7bb598309d24ebf007a6cb
#
_cell.length_a   1.000
_cell.length_b   1.000
_cell.length_c   1.000
_cell.angle_alpha   90.00
_cell.angle_beta   90.00
_cell.angle_gamma   90.00
#
_symmetry.space_group_name_H-M   'P 1'
#
loop_
_entity.id
_entity.type
_entity.pdbx_description
1 polymer ?
#
loop_
_entity_poly.entity_id
_entity_poly.type
_entity_poly.pdbx_seq_one_letter_code
_entity_poly.pdbx_strand_id
1 'polypeptide(L)'
;NTKSAIKRIRRISKQTAVNKARKSRFRNALKKMNLLIDGKNKDEALKFLPKLNSELMKIAKTGIIKKQNASRNVSRITKKIAAI
;
A
#
# COMPACT_ATOMS: atom_id res chain seq x y z
N ASN A 1 -21.40 -29.33 -13.12
CA ASN A 1 -20.30 -28.38 -13.12
C ASN A 1 -19.75 -28.16 -14.53
N THR A 2 -19.98 -27.00 -15.05
CA THR A 2 -19.53 -26.62 -16.38
C THR A 2 -18.09 -26.12 -16.33
N LYS A 3 -17.38 -26.24 -17.46
CA LYS A 3 -16.02 -25.70 -17.59
C LYS A 3 -15.94 -24.21 -17.28
N SER A 4 -17.01 -23.46 -17.61
CA SER A 4 -17.08 -22.02 -17.33
C SER A 4 -17.16 -21.72 -15.81
N ALA A 5 -17.89 -22.54 -15.04
CA ALA A 5 -17.95 -22.39 -13.59
C ALA A 5 -16.59 -22.65 -12.95
N ILE A 6 -15.86 -23.67 -13.38
CA ILE A 6 -14.51 -23.98 -12.92
C ILE A 6 -13.55 -22.84 -13.23
N LYS A 7 -13.61 -22.29 -14.43
CA LYS A 7 -12.78 -21.14 -14.84
C LYS A 7 -13.07 -19.91 -13.97
N ARG A 8 -14.35 -19.67 -13.65
CA ARG A 8 -14.76 -18.56 -12.79
C ARG A 8 -14.17 -18.70 -11.38
N ILE A 9 -14.25 -19.90 -10.80
CA ILE A 9 -13.71 -20.18 -9.46
C ILE A 9 -12.20 -19.94 -9.45
N ARG A 10 -11.46 -20.42 -10.45
CA ARG A 10 -10.02 -20.20 -10.58
C ARG A 10 -9.69 -18.72 -10.71
N ARG A 11 -10.46 -17.96 -11.48
CA ARG A 11 -10.28 -16.52 -11.66
C ARG A 11 -10.48 -15.77 -10.36
N ILE A 12 -11.54 -16.08 -9.61
CA ILE A 12 -11.83 -15.46 -8.32
C ILE A 12 -10.73 -15.76 -7.32
N SER A 13 -10.29 -17.02 -7.23
CA SER A 13 -9.21 -17.44 -6.34
C SER A 13 -7.91 -16.68 -6.64
N LYS A 14 -7.56 -16.58 -7.91
CA LYS A 14 -6.37 -15.86 -8.38
C LYS A 14 -6.46 -14.37 -8.05
N GLN A 15 -7.62 -13.76 -8.27
CA GLN A 15 -7.86 -12.35 -7.97
C GLN A 15 -7.78 -12.08 -6.47
N THR A 16 -8.31 -12.96 -5.65
CA THR A 16 -8.23 -12.85 -4.18
C THR A 16 -6.78 -12.88 -3.71
N ALA A 17 -5.95 -13.78 -4.26
CA ALA A 17 -4.54 -13.86 -3.92
C ALA A 17 -3.78 -12.58 -4.30
N VAL A 18 -4.05 -12.03 -5.48
CA VAL A 18 -3.47 -10.77 -5.95
C VAL A 18 -3.86 -9.62 -5.04
N ASN A 19 -5.14 -9.53 -4.67
CA ASN A 19 -5.66 -8.48 -3.79
C ASN A 19 -5.03 -8.56 -2.40
N LYS A 20 -4.87 -9.75 -1.87
CA LYS A 20 -4.22 -9.99 -0.58
C LYS A 20 -2.76 -9.53 -0.62
N ALA A 21 -2.04 -9.84 -1.69
CA ALA A 21 -0.65 -9.40 -1.89
C ALA A 21 -0.55 -7.87 -1.95
N ARG A 22 -1.49 -7.20 -2.63
CA ARG A 22 -1.54 -5.74 -2.73
C ARG A 22 -1.78 -5.09 -1.36
N LYS A 23 -2.70 -5.63 -0.57
CA LYS A 23 -2.95 -5.15 0.80
C LYS A 23 -1.72 -5.32 1.69
N SER A 24 -1.00 -6.43 1.56
CA SER A 24 0.24 -6.68 2.30
C SER A 24 1.32 -5.67 1.93
N ARG A 25 1.48 -5.36 0.64
CA ARG A 25 2.43 -4.34 0.18
C ARG A 25 2.12 -2.97 0.78
N PHE A 26 0.83 -2.61 0.81
CA PHE A 26 0.37 -1.35 1.38
C PHE A 26 0.78 -1.25 2.86
N ARG A 27 0.45 -2.27 3.65
CA ARG A 27 0.77 -2.33 5.07
C ARG A 27 2.29 -2.33 5.31
N ASN A 28 3.03 -3.11 4.53
CA ASN A 28 4.48 -3.21 4.68
C ASN A 28 5.18 -1.90 4.35
N ALA A 29 4.72 -1.19 3.33
CA ALA A 29 5.25 0.12 2.98
C ALA A 29 5.04 1.13 4.11
N LEU A 30 3.83 1.18 4.69
CA LEU A 30 3.52 2.03 5.83
C LEU A 30 4.35 1.66 7.05
N LYS A 31 4.49 0.36 7.34
CA LYS A 31 5.28 -0.14 8.46
C LYS A 31 6.75 0.27 8.33
N LYS A 32 7.33 0.13 7.15
CA LYS A 32 8.72 0.53 6.88
C LYS A 32 8.92 2.02 7.14
N MET A 33 8.00 2.85 6.64
CA MET A 33 8.07 4.30 6.87
C MET A 33 7.95 4.63 8.36
N ASN A 34 7.01 4.00 9.07
CA ASN A 34 6.84 4.23 10.50
C ASN A 34 8.09 3.85 11.30
N LEU A 35 8.78 2.77 10.93
CA LEU A 35 10.05 2.39 11.55
C LEU A 35 11.13 3.47 11.35
N LEU A 36 11.20 4.06 10.17
CA LEU A 36 12.14 5.14 9.89
C LEU A 36 11.81 6.40 10.71
N ILE A 37 10.54 6.71 10.87
CA ILE A 37 10.06 7.83 11.66
C ILE A 37 10.35 7.60 13.14
N ASP A 38 10.06 6.42 13.66
CA ASP A 38 10.29 6.06 15.07
C ASP A 38 11.78 6.09 15.42
N GLY A 39 12.64 5.69 14.46
CA GLY A 39 14.09 5.77 14.59
C GLY A 39 14.67 7.17 14.37
N LYS A 40 13.81 8.17 14.12
CA LYS A 40 14.20 9.57 13.86
C LYS A 40 15.16 9.71 12.67
N ASN A 41 15.07 8.82 11.70
CA ASN A 41 15.88 8.82 10.47
C ASN A 41 15.22 9.70 9.41
N LYS A 42 15.26 11.03 9.63
CA LYS A 42 14.58 11.98 8.75
C LYS A 42 15.09 11.89 7.31
N ASP A 43 16.39 11.80 7.09
CA ASP A 43 16.97 11.73 5.74
C ASP A 43 16.50 10.48 4.99
N GLU A 44 16.52 9.33 5.65
CA GLU A 44 16.05 8.07 5.06
C GLU A 44 14.53 8.11 4.80
N ALA A 45 13.76 8.69 5.72
CA ALA A 45 12.33 8.86 5.56
C ALA A 45 12.01 9.76 4.36
N LEU A 46 12.72 10.86 4.19
CA LEU A 46 12.54 11.77 3.05
C LEU A 46 12.90 11.09 1.73
N LYS A 47 13.95 10.26 1.71
CA LYS A 47 14.34 9.49 0.51
C LYS A 47 13.28 8.45 0.16
N PHE A 48 12.66 7.83 1.16
CA PHE A 48 11.65 6.79 0.95
C PHE A 48 10.28 7.37 0.58
N LEU A 49 10.00 8.62 0.96
CA LEU A 49 8.68 9.24 0.77
C LEU A 49 8.17 9.20 -0.68
N PRO A 50 8.96 9.53 -1.72
CA PRO A 50 8.49 9.41 -3.10
C PRO A 50 8.13 7.99 -3.51
N LYS A 51 8.91 7.01 -3.07
CA LYS A 51 8.65 5.59 -3.33
C LYS A 51 7.36 5.15 -2.63
N LEU A 52 7.18 5.54 -1.37
CA LEU A 52 5.99 5.24 -0.60
C LEU A 52 4.74 5.82 -1.27
N ASN A 53 4.79 7.10 -1.65
CA ASN A 53 3.68 7.77 -2.33
C ASN A 53 3.30 7.05 -3.62
N SER A 54 4.29 6.71 -4.45
CA SER A 54 4.09 5.96 -5.69
C SER A 54 3.45 4.60 -5.44
N GLU A 55 3.96 3.85 -4.46
CA GLU A 55 3.44 2.53 -4.10
C GLU A 55 1.98 2.60 -3.62
N LEU A 56 1.68 3.52 -2.70
CA LEU A 56 0.33 3.70 -2.18
C LEU A 56 -0.66 4.11 -3.27
N MET A 57 -0.27 5.00 -4.17
CA MET A 57 -1.12 5.44 -5.25
C MET A 57 -1.36 4.35 -6.30
N LYS A 58 -0.36 3.54 -6.60
CA LYS A 58 -0.52 2.37 -7.48
C LYS A 58 -1.53 1.39 -6.93
N ILE A 59 -1.46 1.11 -5.63
CA ILE A 59 -2.38 0.19 -4.96
C ILE A 59 -3.78 0.79 -4.92
N ALA A 60 -3.90 2.07 -4.60
CA ALA A 60 -5.19 2.77 -4.58
C ALA A 60 -5.86 2.79 -5.97
N LYS A 61 -5.07 2.87 -7.03
CA LYS A 61 -5.56 2.86 -8.40
C LYS A 61 -6.27 1.55 -8.76
N THR A 62 -5.93 0.45 -8.10
CA THR A 62 -6.59 -0.85 -8.31
C THR A 62 -7.98 -0.94 -7.64
N GLY A 63 -8.34 0.02 -6.80
CA GLY A 63 -9.62 0.05 -6.11
C GLY A 63 -9.67 -0.74 -4.81
N ILE A 64 -8.60 -1.45 -4.44
CA ILE A 64 -8.54 -2.24 -3.20
C ILE A 64 -8.50 -1.32 -1.98
N ILE A 65 -7.77 -0.22 -2.09
CA ILE A 65 -7.68 0.83 -1.08
C ILE A 65 -8.26 2.10 -1.71
N LYS A 66 -9.09 2.81 -0.96
CA LYS A 66 -9.65 4.08 -1.44
C LYS A 66 -8.55 5.12 -1.59
N LYS A 67 -8.59 5.91 -2.67
CA LYS A 67 -7.65 7.02 -2.90
C LYS A 67 -7.56 7.96 -1.71
N GLN A 68 -8.69 8.25 -1.08
CA GLN A 68 -8.77 9.10 0.11
C GLN A 68 -7.94 8.54 1.25
N ASN A 69 -7.98 7.22 1.45
CA ASN A 69 -7.19 6.54 2.48
C ASN A 69 -5.69 6.68 2.20
N ALA A 70 -5.27 6.42 0.97
CA ALA A 70 -3.87 6.56 0.56
C ALA A 70 -3.39 8.00 0.75
N SER A 71 -4.14 8.99 0.28
CA SER A 71 -3.82 10.41 0.41
C SER A 71 -3.72 10.84 1.87
N ARG A 72 -4.63 10.37 2.71
CA ARG A 72 -4.63 10.67 4.15
C ARG A 72 -3.38 10.12 4.83
N ASN A 73 -2.99 8.89 4.50
CA ASN A 73 -1.79 8.28 5.05
C ASN A 73 -0.54 9.04 4.63
N VAL A 74 -0.43 9.43 3.37
CA VAL A 74 0.70 10.23 2.86
C VAL A 74 0.78 11.57 3.58
N SER A 75 -0.35 12.25 3.74
CA SER A 75 -0.43 13.53 4.45
C SER A 75 0.03 13.41 5.90
N ARG A 76 -0.45 12.41 6.63
CA ARG A 76 -0.05 12.15 8.02
C ARG A 76 1.44 11.85 8.14
N ILE A 77 1.96 11.02 7.25
CA ILE A 77 3.38 10.65 7.23
C ILE A 77 4.24 11.87 6.94
N THR A 78 3.88 12.70 5.98
CA THR A 78 4.59 13.93 5.66
C THR A 78 4.69 14.85 6.89
N LYS A 79 3.60 15.00 7.63
CA LYS A 79 3.58 15.79 8.86
C LYS A 79 4.49 15.20 9.93
N LYS A 80 4.46 13.87 10.10
CA LYS A 80 5.33 13.18 11.07
C LYS A 80 6.81 13.37 10.74
N ILE A 81 7.17 13.29 9.47
CA ILE A 81 8.56 13.49 9.02
C ILE A 81 9.00 14.93 9.30
N ALA A 82 8.14 15.89 9.06
CA ALA A 82 8.44 17.30 9.33
C ALA A 82 8.64 17.58 10.82
N ALA A 83 8.00 16.78 11.69
CA ALA A 83 8.10 16.92 13.14
C ALA A 83 9.35 16.30 13.75
N ILE A 84 10.12 15.51 12.98
CA ILE A 84 11.35 14.89 13.51
C ILE A 84 12.52 15.90 13.53
#